data_2ad7ccccaa2e9321e636666f6565b2e6
#
_entry.id   2ad7ccccaa2e9321e636666f6565b2e6
#
_cell.length_a   1.000
_cell.length_b   1.000
_cell.length_c   1.000
_cell.angle_alpha   90.00
_cell.angle_beta   90.00
_cell.angle_gamma   90.00
#
_symmetry.space_group_name_H-M   'P 1'
#
loop_
_entity.id
_entity.type
_entity.pdbx_description
1 polymer ?
#
loop_
_entity_poly.entity_id
_entity_poly.type
_entity_poly.pdbx_seq_one_letter_code
_entity_poly.pdbx_strand_id
1 'polypeptide(L)'
;MGWYHPWPVDPTQAIWDVCTSKPLIISEFGGEALFGQSGEGVAAHEWSEDYQAKLYKDNLEMFKHIPNLAGVSPWILFDFRSPYRFHPTNQEDWNRKGLVSDQGYRKKAWYLMHEYYKKIKSEE
;
A
#
# COMPACT_ATOMS: atom_id res chain seq x y z
N MET A 1 1.74 -8.04 -10.51
CA MET A 1 2.03 -8.75 -9.28
C MET A 1 1.25 -8.11 -8.14
N GLY A 2 0.24 -8.79 -7.69
CA GLY A 2 -0.59 -8.26 -6.64
C GLY A 2 0.02 -8.53 -5.28
N TRP A 3 0.32 -7.50 -4.58
CA TRP A 3 0.63 -7.56 -3.16
C TRP A 3 -0.66 -7.66 -2.35
N TYR A 4 -1.55 -8.54 -2.83
CA TYR A 4 -2.88 -8.72 -2.25
C TYR A 4 -2.91 -9.76 -1.15
N HIS A 5 -1.77 -10.36 -0.89
CA HIS A 5 -1.72 -11.27 0.22
C HIS A 5 -1.77 -10.46 1.49
N PRO A 6 -2.76 -10.71 2.33
CA PRO A 6 -2.67 -10.18 3.66
C PRO A 6 -1.37 -10.71 4.22
N TRP A 7 -0.43 -9.81 4.41
CA TRP A 7 0.76 -10.15 5.15
C TRP A 7 0.31 -10.71 6.48
N PRO A 8 0.96 -11.76 6.97
CA PRO A 8 0.58 -12.28 8.27
C PRO A 8 0.67 -11.15 9.29
N VAL A 9 -0.40 -10.94 10.01
CA VAL A 9 -0.47 -9.94 11.08
C VAL A 9 0.51 -10.32 12.20
N ASP A 10 0.85 -11.59 12.27
CA ASP A 10 1.82 -12.09 13.23
C ASP A 10 3.21 -12.11 12.59
N PRO A 11 4.10 -11.19 12.97
CA PRO A 11 5.43 -11.11 12.42
C PRO A 11 6.31 -12.32 12.75
N THR A 12 5.89 -13.17 13.69
CA THR A 12 6.65 -14.38 14.00
C THR A 12 6.58 -15.42 12.89
N GLN A 13 5.65 -15.27 11.97
CA GLN A 13 5.54 -16.13 10.79
C GLN A 13 6.24 -15.55 9.57
N ALA A 14 6.86 -14.42 9.72
CA ALA A 14 7.41 -13.69 8.59
C ALA A 14 8.88 -14.04 8.36
N ILE A 15 9.25 -14.00 7.09
CA ILE A 15 10.63 -14.33 6.66
C ILE A 15 11.66 -13.34 7.18
N TRP A 16 11.25 -12.18 7.64
CA TRP A 16 12.16 -11.17 8.19
C TRP A 16 12.70 -11.51 9.58
N ASP A 17 12.19 -12.53 10.23
CA ASP A 17 12.82 -13.09 11.44
C ASP A 17 14.27 -13.54 11.17
N VAL A 18 14.58 -13.76 9.89
CA VAL A 18 15.89 -14.19 9.45
C VAL A 18 16.93 -13.06 9.43
N CYS A 19 16.49 -11.80 9.44
CA CYS A 19 17.36 -10.63 9.24
C CYS A 19 17.36 -9.69 10.45
N THR A 20 17.57 -10.22 11.64
CA THR A 20 17.48 -9.43 12.88
C THR A 20 18.68 -8.54 13.15
N SER A 21 19.82 -8.78 12.50
CA SER A 21 21.08 -8.07 12.77
C SER A 21 21.32 -6.86 11.88
N LYS A 22 20.52 -6.67 10.83
CA LYS A 22 20.71 -5.59 9.86
C LYS A 22 19.45 -4.75 9.74
N PRO A 23 19.59 -3.46 9.39
CA PRO A 23 18.44 -2.65 9.05
C PRO A 23 17.69 -3.23 7.86
N LEU A 24 16.36 -3.25 7.95
CA LEU A 24 15.48 -3.76 6.89
C LEU A 24 14.78 -2.60 6.21
N ILE A 25 14.73 -2.62 4.89
CA ILE A 25 13.95 -1.67 4.09
C ILE A 25 12.92 -2.46 3.30
N ILE A 26 11.67 -2.05 3.39
CA ILE A 26 10.62 -2.56 2.52
C ILE A 26 10.58 -1.65 1.30
N SER A 27 11.14 -2.14 0.21
CA SER A 27 11.34 -1.34 -1.00
C SER A 27 10.10 -1.19 -1.86
N GLU A 28 9.09 -2.01 -1.64
CA GLU A 28 7.85 -1.96 -2.41
C GLU A 28 6.72 -2.64 -1.64
N PHE A 29 5.59 -1.97 -1.54
CA PHE A 29 4.33 -2.54 -1.07
C PHE A 29 3.19 -1.67 -1.56
N GLY A 30 1.97 -2.21 -1.60
CA GLY A 30 0.81 -1.46 -2.01
C GLY A 30 -0.22 -2.30 -2.75
N GLY A 31 -1.26 -1.65 -3.21
CA GLY A 31 -2.34 -2.26 -3.97
C GLY A 31 -3.02 -1.26 -4.87
N GLU A 32 -3.88 -1.75 -5.74
CA GLU A 32 -4.55 -0.92 -6.74
C GLU A 32 -5.89 -0.38 -6.26
N ALA A 33 -6.23 0.82 -6.71
CA ALA A 33 -7.58 1.37 -6.59
C ALA A 33 -7.83 2.38 -7.70
N LEU A 34 -9.04 2.40 -8.22
CA LEU A 34 -9.47 3.45 -9.13
C LEU A 34 -10.02 4.61 -8.29
N PHE A 35 -9.52 5.81 -8.49
CA PHE A 35 -9.96 6.98 -7.75
C PHE A 35 -11.48 7.16 -7.89
N GLY A 36 -12.13 7.41 -6.78
CA GLY A 36 -13.59 7.61 -6.73
C GLY A 36 -14.40 6.35 -6.51
N GLN A 37 -13.82 5.15 -6.61
CA GLN A 37 -14.54 3.94 -6.25
C GLN A 37 -14.48 3.74 -4.74
N SER A 38 -15.65 3.74 -4.12
CA SER A 38 -15.80 3.44 -2.69
C SER A 38 -16.53 2.11 -2.54
N GLY A 39 -16.03 1.27 -1.66
CA GLY A 39 -16.73 0.08 -1.25
C GLY A 39 -17.20 0.25 0.18
N GLU A 40 -18.50 0.14 0.40
CA GLU A 40 -19.03 0.14 1.76
C GLU A 40 -19.11 -1.28 2.30
N GLY A 41 -18.86 -1.41 3.59
CA GLY A 41 -19.03 -2.66 4.31
C GLY A 41 -17.88 -3.64 4.17
N VAL A 42 -18.18 -4.89 4.49
CA VAL A 42 -17.22 -5.98 4.65
C VAL A 42 -16.49 -6.33 3.34
N ALA A 43 -17.04 -5.92 2.25
CA ALA A 43 -16.49 -6.22 0.94
C ALA A 43 -16.05 -4.93 0.25
N ALA A 44 -15.10 -4.24 0.84
CA ALA A 44 -14.30 -3.33 0.06
C ALA A 44 -13.75 -4.15 -1.10
N HIS A 45 -14.32 -4.00 -2.27
CA HIS A 45 -13.90 -4.79 -3.43
C HIS A 45 -12.55 -4.30 -3.92
N GLU A 46 -11.84 -5.14 -4.63
CA GLU A 46 -10.44 -4.93 -5.02
C GLU A 46 -10.27 -3.62 -5.70
N TRP A 47 -10.90 -2.93 -6.32
CA TRP A 47 -10.60 -1.67 -7.00
C TRP A 47 -11.04 -0.43 -6.22
N SER A 48 -11.62 -0.62 -5.04
CA SER A 48 -12.08 0.52 -4.25
C SER A 48 -10.92 1.18 -3.49
N GLU A 49 -11.05 2.49 -3.26
CA GLU A 49 -10.11 3.20 -2.41
C GLU A 49 -10.13 2.66 -0.97
N ASP A 50 -11.27 2.16 -0.52
CA ASP A 50 -11.39 1.55 0.81
C ASP A 50 -10.58 0.26 0.93
N TYR A 51 -10.56 -0.55 -0.12
CA TYR A 51 -9.73 -1.74 -0.16
C TYR A 51 -8.24 -1.38 -0.12
N GLN A 52 -7.82 -0.43 -0.94
CA GLN A 52 -6.45 0.03 -0.95
C GLN A 52 -6.06 0.61 0.41
N ALA A 53 -6.91 1.44 0.99
CA ALA A 53 -6.66 2.03 2.30
C ALA A 53 -6.54 0.97 3.39
N LYS A 54 -7.42 -0.04 3.37
CA LYS A 54 -7.33 -1.16 4.32
C LYS A 54 -6.01 -1.92 4.17
N LEU A 55 -5.61 -2.19 2.94
CA LEU A 55 -4.35 -2.87 2.67
C LEU A 55 -3.17 -2.08 3.25
N TYR A 56 -3.13 -0.78 3.02
CA TYR A 56 -2.10 0.09 3.58
C TYR A 56 -2.15 0.11 5.10
N LYS A 57 -3.32 0.25 5.68
CA LYS A 57 -3.50 0.27 7.13
C LYS A 57 -2.97 -1.01 7.78
N ASP A 58 -3.33 -2.16 7.21
CA ASP A 58 -2.89 -3.45 7.73
C ASP A 58 -1.37 -3.61 7.62
N ASN A 59 -0.79 -3.16 6.50
CA ASN A 59 0.66 -3.18 6.35
C ASN A 59 1.36 -2.25 7.35
N LEU A 60 0.87 -1.03 7.53
CA LEU A 60 1.46 -0.09 8.47
C LEU A 60 1.39 -0.63 9.91
N GLU A 61 0.32 -1.31 10.26
CA GLU A 61 0.21 -1.95 11.57
C GLU A 61 1.22 -3.08 11.73
N MET A 62 1.38 -3.91 10.71
CA MET A 62 2.37 -4.98 10.72
C MET A 62 3.79 -4.44 10.85
N PHE A 63 4.10 -3.33 10.19
CA PHE A 63 5.45 -2.74 10.24
C PHE A 63 5.90 -2.38 11.64
N LYS A 64 4.99 -2.07 12.53
CA LYS A 64 5.31 -1.76 13.94
C LYS A 64 5.96 -2.93 14.66
N HIS A 65 5.74 -4.14 14.17
CA HIS A 65 6.23 -5.37 14.79
C HIS A 65 7.52 -5.90 14.15
N ILE A 66 8.01 -5.24 13.10
CA ILE A 66 9.23 -5.67 12.42
C ILE A 66 10.45 -5.04 13.11
N PRO A 67 11.33 -5.86 13.69
CA PRO A 67 12.54 -5.33 14.33
C PRO A 67 13.49 -4.76 13.26
N ASN A 68 14.16 -3.68 13.60
CA ASN A 68 15.16 -3.04 12.73
C ASN A 68 14.62 -2.52 11.40
N LEU A 69 13.32 -2.25 11.32
CA LEU A 69 12.76 -1.63 10.12
C LEU A 69 13.28 -0.20 10.00
N ALA A 70 14.04 0.07 8.95
CA ALA A 70 14.68 1.37 8.73
C ALA A 70 13.92 2.25 7.75
N GLY A 71 13.09 1.68 6.89
CA GLY A 71 12.34 2.46 5.94
C GLY A 71 11.35 1.62 5.15
N VAL A 72 10.35 2.30 4.60
CA VAL A 72 9.34 1.70 3.73
C VAL A 72 9.12 2.60 2.51
N SER A 73 8.84 2.00 1.38
CA SER A 73 8.57 2.72 0.15
C SER A 73 7.34 2.10 -0.53
N PRO A 74 6.21 2.79 -0.53
CA PRO A 74 5.05 2.28 -1.24
C PRO A 74 5.23 2.32 -2.75
N TRP A 75 4.63 1.43 -3.45
CA TRP A 75 4.52 1.46 -4.88
C TRP A 75 3.07 1.77 -5.25
N ILE A 76 2.75 2.91 -5.76
CA ILE A 76 3.62 4.00 -6.19
C ILE A 76 2.91 5.32 -5.91
N LEU A 77 3.58 6.46 -6.14
CA LEU A 77 2.97 7.75 -5.86
C LEU A 77 1.83 8.07 -6.82
N PHE A 78 2.04 7.93 -8.12
CA PHE A 78 1.03 8.25 -9.13
C PHE A 78 0.64 7.03 -9.94
N ASP A 79 -0.63 6.95 -10.33
CA ASP A 79 -1.06 6.04 -11.38
C ASP A 79 -0.28 6.35 -12.65
N PHE A 80 0.08 5.34 -13.42
CA PHE A 80 0.88 5.54 -14.63
C PHE A 80 0.43 4.63 -15.77
N ARG A 81 0.74 5.04 -16.99
CA ARG A 81 0.40 4.27 -18.19
C ARG A 81 1.13 2.94 -18.21
N SER A 82 0.38 1.88 -18.42
CA SER A 82 0.91 0.53 -18.50
C SER A 82 0.06 -0.31 -19.46
N PRO A 83 0.52 -0.51 -20.68
CA PRO A 83 -0.27 -1.21 -21.71
C PRO A 83 -0.54 -2.68 -21.40
N TYR A 84 0.06 -3.21 -20.34
CA TYR A 84 -0.17 -4.58 -19.92
C TYR A 84 -1.30 -4.71 -18.87
N ARG A 85 -1.99 -3.63 -18.57
CA ARG A 85 -3.05 -3.61 -17.57
C ARG A 85 -4.41 -3.50 -18.28
N PHE A 86 -5.09 -4.64 -18.39
CA PHE A 86 -6.23 -4.79 -19.29
C PHE A 86 -7.61 -4.79 -18.65
N HIS A 87 -7.70 -4.65 -17.34
CA HIS A 87 -9.03 -4.67 -16.71
C HIS A 87 -9.91 -3.57 -17.34
N PRO A 88 -11.04 -3.93 -18.01
CA PRO A 88 -11.70 -3.02 -18.93
C PRO A 88 -12.31 -1.77 -18.30
N THR A 89 -12.64 -1.82 -17.03
CA THR A 89 -13.27 -0.66 -16.37
C THR A 89 -12.33 0.02 -15.36
N ASN A 90 -11.40 -0.71 -14.79
CA ASN A 90 -10.59 -0.19 -13.69
C ASN A 90 -9.18 0.17 -14.11
N GLN A 91 -8.63 -0.53 -15.08
CA GLN A 91 -7.25 -0.26 -15.52
C GLN A 91 -7.19 0.51 -16.83
N GLU A 92 -7.76 0.00 -17.91
CA GLU A 92 -7.74 0.64 -19.22
C GLU A 92 -6.34 1.14 -19.61
N ASP A 93 -5.36 0.26 -19.55
CA ASP A 93 -3.95 0.53 -19.81
C ASP A 93 -3.28 1.45 -18.77
N TRP A 94 -3.82 1.50 -17.57
CA TRP A 94 -3.20 2.21 -16.46
C TRP A 94 -2.86 1.26 -15.33
N ASN A 95 -1.71 1.46 -14.74
CA ASN A 95 -1.40 0.87 -13.43
C ASN A 95 -2.04 1.76 -12.38
N ARG A 96 -2.98 1.23 -11.60
CA ARG A 96 -3.74 1.98 -10.60
C ARG A 96 -3.19 1.84 -9.18
N LYS A 97 -1.92 1.52 -9.04
CA LYS A 97 -1.30 1.39 -7.73
C LYS A 97 -0.87 2.71 -7.11
N GLY A 98 -1.12 3.82 -7.77
CA GLY A 98 -0.82 5.14 -7.23
C GLY A 98 -1.58 5.45 -5.95
N LEU A 99 -0.94 6.19 -5.06
CA LEU A 99 -1.61 6.85 -3.95
C LEU A 99 -2.37 8.09 -4.44
N VAL A 100 -1.96 8.59 -5.60
CA VAL A 100 -2.57 9.73 -6.27
C VAL A 100 -2.96 9.26 -7.67
N SER A 101 -4.13 9.69 -8.14
CA SER A 101 -4.60 9.34 -9.48
C SER A 101 -3.74 10.02 -10.57
N ASP A 102 -3.92 9.58 -11.81
CA ASP A 102 -3.27 10.20 -12.97
C ASP A 102 -3.63 11.68 -13.14
N GLN A 103 -4.75 12.11 -12.59
CA GLN A 103 -5.20 13.49 -12.65
C GLN A 103 -4.80 14.31 -11.40
N GLY A 104 -4.05 13.72 -10.48
CA GLY A 104 -3.57 14.42 -9.30
C GLY A 104 -4.50 14.36 -8.08
N TYR A 105 -5.52 13.53 -8.09
CA TYR A 105 -6.41 13.37 -6.95
C TYR A 105 -5.84 12.39 -5.93
N ARG A 106 -5.79 12.79 -4.67
CA ARG A 106 -5.30 11.95 -3.58
C ARG A 106 -6.34 10.91 -3.22
N LYS A 107 -5.90 9.64 -3.24
CA LYS A 107 -6.75 8.54 -2.79
C LYS A 107 -6.70 8.42 -1.25
N LYS A 108 -7.62 7.66 -0.67
CA LYS A 108 -7.69 7.50 0.80
C LYS A 108 -6.37 7.00 1.39
N ALA A 109 -5.68 6.09 0.71
CA ALA A 109 -4.41 5.55 1.18
C ALA A 109 -3.30 6.61 1.24
N TRP A 110 -3.37 7.66 0.43
CA TRP A 110 -2.40 8.76 0.48
C TRP A 110 -2.37 9.39 1.88
N TYR A 111 -3.54 9.61 2.46
CA TYR A 111 -3.64 10.23 3.79
C TYR A 111 -3.07 9.34 4.89
N LEU A 112 -3.21 8.02 4.75
CA LEU A 112 -2.62 7.07 5.68
C LEU A 112 -1.09 7.13 5.65
N MET A 113 -0.51 7.17 4.45
CA MET A 113 0.94 7.29 4.30
C MET A 113 1.45 8.64 4.77
N HIS A 114 0.72 9.70 4.51
CA HIS A 114 1.06 11.04 4.98
C HIS A 114 1.16 11.08 6.51
N GLU A 115 0.16 10.56 7.20
CA GLU A 115 0.15 10.51 8.66
C GLU A 115 1.26 9.60 9.21
N TYR A 116 1.51 8.49 8.55
CA TYR A 116 2.58 7.58 8.94
C TYR A 116 3.95 8.26 8.90
N TYR A 117 4.30 8.89 7.78
CA TYR A 117 5.57 9.58 7.65
C TYR A 117 5.69 10.80 8.58
N LYS A 118 4.60 11.51 8.76
CA LYS A 118 4.57 12.65 9.67
C LYS A 118 4.85 12.20 11.11
N LYS A 119 4.28 11.08 11.52
CA LYS A 119 4.50 10.50 12.84
C LYS A 119 5.96 10.08 13.02
N ILE A 120 6.53 9.38 12.05
CA ILE A 120 7.94 8.97 12.10
C ILE A 120 8.85 10.20 12.21
N LYS A 121 8.59 11.22 11.43
CA LYS A 121 9.38 12.45 11.45
C LYS A 121 9.34 13.13 12.82
N SER A 122 8.20 13.09 13.50
CA SER A 122 8.06 13.69 14.83
C SER A 122 8.76 12.90 15.93
N GLU A 123 9.08 11.64 15.68
CA GLU A 123 9.76 10.76 16.63
C GLU A 123 11.30 10.86 16.53
N GLU A 124 11.81 11.57 15.56
CA GLU A 124 13.24 11.78 15.38
C GLU A 124 13.83 12.80 16.37
#